data_d2486ae5b04b3237effe4856b8c14c8d
#
_entry.id   d2486ae5b04b3237effe4856b8c14c8d
#
_cell.length_a   1.000
_cell.length_b   1.000
_cell.length_c   1.000
_cell.angle_alpha   90.00
_cell.angle_beta   90.00
_cell.angle_gamma   90.00
#
_symmetry.space_group_name_H-M   'P 1'
#
loop_
_entity.id
_entity.type
_entity.pdbx_description
1 polymer ?
#
loop_
_entity_poly.entity_id
_entity_poly.type
_entity_poly.pdbx_seq_one_letter_code
_entity_poly.pdbx_strand_id
1 'polypeptide(L)'
;MSSLIMHFNILAGYNAWANERLYSSIGKIGEDAYRKNCGAFFGSIEATLNHLLVTDRIWRHRLNALPETGYRLDQILFDSDFPGLEMARREEDKKIVDFIMGLSETDLAGIVSYRRASTPELKQQVIWSAL
;
A
#
# COMPACT_ATOMS: atom_id res chain seq x y z
N MET A 1 -21.33 12.59 -8.43
CA MET A 1 -19.96 12.02 -8.32
C MET A 1 -19.41 11.83 -9.72
N SER A 2 -18.20 12.26 -9.98
CA SER A 2 -17.59 12.10 -11.30
C SER A 2 -17.24 10.64 -11.57
N SER A 3 -17.08 10.32 -12.86
CA SER A 3 -16.63 8.99 -13.28
C SER A 3 -15.25 8.64 -12.71
N LEU A 4 -14.36 9.63 -12.59
CA LEU A 4 -13.00 9.41 -12.09
C LEU A 4 -13.01 9.12 -10.58
N ILE A 5 -13.76 9.89 -9.81
CA ILE A 5 -13.91 9.63 -8.37
C ILE A 5 -14.54 8.25 -8.14
N MET A 6 -15.59 7.91 -8.89
CA MET A 6 -16.22 6.60 -8.81
C MET A 6 -15.24 5.48 -9.14
N HIS A 7 -14.41 5.68 -10.16
CA HIS A 7 -13.40 4.71 -10.57
C HIS A 7 -12.41 4.42 -9.43
N PHE A 8 -11.87 5.45 -8.78
CA PHE A 8 -10.93 5.26 -7.69
C PHE A 8 -11.58 4.63 -6.46
N ASN A 9 -12.85 4.96 -6.17
CA ASN A 9 -13.58 4.32 -5.08
C ASN A 9 -13.76 2.82 -5.34
N ILE A 10 -14.09 2.44 -6.57
CA ILE A 10 -14.20 1.03 -6.96
C ILE A 10 -12.85 0.32 -6.82
N LEU A 11 -11.76 0.94 -7.28
CA LEU A 11 -10.43 0.35 -7.17
C LEU A 11 -10.00 0.18 -5.71
N ALA A 12 -10.26 1.15 -4.85
CA ALA A 12 -9.91 1.05 -3.44
C ALA A 12 -10.68 -0.08 -2.75
N GLY A 13 -11.98 -0.21 -3.04
CA GLY A 13 -12.79 -1.30 -2.51
C GLY A 13 -12.35 -2.66 -3.04
N TYR A 14 -12.00 -2.75 -4.32
CA TYR A 14 -11.46 -3.96 -4.92
C TYR A 14 -10.12 -4.34 -4.28
N ASN A 15 -9.24 -3.38 -4.06
CA ASN A 15 -7.94 -3.62 -3.41
C ASN A 15 -8.13 -4.23 -2.03
N ALA A 16 -9.01 -3.69 -1.21
CA ALA A 16 -9.30 -4.22 0.13
C ALA A 16 -9.84 -5.65 0.05
N TRP A 17 -10.78 -5.90 -0.85
CA TRP A 17 -11.35 -7.23 -1.07
C TRP A 17 -10.31 -8.24 -1.54
N ALA A 18 -9.49 -7.85 -2.52
CA ALA A 18 -8.45 -8.72 -3.07
C ALA A 18 -7.40 -9.08 -2.03
N ASN A 19 -6.98 -8.11 -1.21
CA ASN A 19 -6.04 -8.36 -0.13
C ASN A 19 -6.62 -9.30 0.93
N GLU A 20 -7.89 -9.15 1.28
CA GLU A 20 -8.53 -10.05 2.23
C GLU A 20 -8.53 -11.48 1.72
N ARG A 21 -8.85 -11.68 0.45
CA ARG A 21 -8.83 -13.02 -0.16
C ARG A 21 -7.41 -13.58 -0.25
N LEU A 22 -6.45 -12.76 -0.63
CA LEU A 22 -5.05 -13.17 -0.71
C LEU A 22 -4.53 -13.62 0.65
N TYR A 23 -4.74 -12.84 1.69
CA TYR A 23 -4.28 -13.17 3.03
C TYR A 23 -5.00 -14.41 3.59
N SER A 24 -6.28 -14.55 3.30
CA SER A 24 -7.03 -15.75 3.68
C SER A 24 -6.42 -17.01 3.06
N SER A 25 -6.02 -16.95 1.79
CA SER A 25 -5.37 -18.06 1.10
C SER A 25 -3.97 -18.34 1.66
N ILE A 26 -3.19 -17.29 1.89
CA ILE A 26 -1.82 -17.41 2.41
C ILE A 26 -1.83 -17.97 3.83
N GLY A 27 -2.80 -17.62 4.66
CA GLY A 27 -2.93 -18.15 6.00
C GLY A 27 -3.06 -19.68 6.08
N LYS A 28 -3.35 -20.33 4.95
CA LYS A 28 -3.52 -21.78 4.86
C LYS A 28 -2.26 -22.53 4.45
N ILE A 29 -1.20 -21.85 3.98
CA ILE A 29 -0.02 -22.51 3.40
C ILE A 29 1.05 -22.92 4.43
N GLY A 30 0.95 -22.41 5.66
CA GLY A 30 1.93 -22.67 6.69
C GLY A 30 3.13 -21.73 6.69
N GLU A 31 3.80 -21.64 7.83
CA GLU A 31 4.88 -20.70 8.07
C GLU A 31 6.11 -20.98 7.19
N ASP A 32 6.47 -22.24 7.02
CA ASP A 32 7.65 -22.59 6.22
C ASP A 32 7.53 -22.10 4.78
N ALA A 33 6.39 -22.35 4.14
CA ALA A 33 6.14 -21.89 2.77
C ALA A 33 6.07 -20.37 2.70
N TYR A 34 5.49 -19.72 3.70
CA TYR A 34 5.37 -18.26 3.78
C TYR A 34 6.74 -17.57 3.83
N ARG A 35 7.69 -18.15 4.56
CA ARG A 35 9.02 -17.56 4.76
C ARG A 35 10.08 -18.08 3.81
N LYS A 36 9.79 -19.14 3.05
CA LYS A 36 10.74 -19.78 2.15
C LYS A 36 11.11 -18.85 0.99
N ASN A 37 12.40 -18.84 0.62
CA ASN A 37 12.84 -18.19 -0.60
C ASN A 37 12.27 -18.96 -1.80
N CYS A 38 11.35 -18.34 -2.53
CA CYS A 38 10.67 -18.94 -3.67
C CYS A 38 11.15 -18.39 -5.03
N GLY A 39 12.25 -17.63 -5.03
CA GLY A 39 12.78 -17.03 -6.27
C GLY A 39 12.06 -15.76 -6.71
N ALA A 40 11.10 -15.24 -5.92
CA ALA A 40 10.45 -13.97 -6.20
C ALA A 40 11.43 -12.81 -6.02
N PHE A 41 11.10 -11.64 -6.59
CA PHE A 41 11.97 -10.46 -6.53
C PHE A 41 12.42 -10.11 -5.11
N PHE A 42 11.50 -10.18 -4.14
CA PHE A 42 11.80 -9.91 -2.73
C PHE A 42 12.20 -11.15 -1.94
N GLY A 43 12.26 -12.30 -2.57
CA GLY A 43 12.72 -13.56 -1.99
C GLY A 43 11.61 -14.47 -1.50
N SER A 44 10.68 -14.00 -0.69
CA SER A 44 9.63 -14.80 -0.08
C SER A 44 8.26 -14.14 -0.18
N ILE A 45 7.21 -14.90 0.10
CA ILE A 45 5.86 -14.35 0.22
C ILE A 45 5.83 -13.32 1.34
N GLU A 46 6.44 -13.63 2.49
CA GLU A 46 6.55 -12.70 3.61
C GLU A 46 7.16 -11.36 3.20
N ALA A 47 8.31 -11.39 2.53
CA ALA A 47 9.00 -10.19 2.09
C ALA A 47 8.15 -9.39 1.09
N THR A 48 7.48 -10.08 0.18
CA THR A 48 6.61 -9.45 -0.82
C THR A 48 5.42 -8.74 -0.17
N LEU A 49 4.74 -9.40 0.76
CA LEU A 49 3.58 -8.81 1.45
C LEU A 49 4.00 -7.61 2.31
N ASN A 50 5.14 -7.70 2.99
CA ASN A 50 5.67 -6.57 3.75
C ASN A 50 6.01 -5.40 2.83
N HIS A 51 6.63 -5.67 1.67
CA HIS A 51 6.95 -4.63 0.69
C HIS A 51 5.69 -3.90 0.22
N LEU A 52 4.62 -4.63 -0.09
CA LEU A 52 3.37 -4.02 -0.54
C LEU A 52 2.76 -3.11 0.53
N LEU A 53 2.80 -3.53 1.79
CA LEU A 53 2.32 -2.71 2.89
C LEU A 53 3.17 -1.46 3.09
N VAL A 54 4.50 -1.60 3.05
CA VAL A 54 5.44 -0.47 3.16
C VAL A 54 5.17 0.55 2.06
N THR A 55 5.02 0.08 0.82
CA THR A 55 4.76 0.94 -0.34
C THR A 55 3.45 1.70 -0.18
N ASP A 56 2.38 1.03 0.25
CA ASP A 56 1.09 1.67 0.45
C ASP A 56 1.13 2.72 1.56
N ARG A 57 1.84 2.43 2.66
CA ARG A 57 2.03 3.41 3.75
C ARG A 57 2.81 4.63 3.28
N ILE A 58 3.87 4.42 2.51
CA ILE A 58 4.66 5.52 1.95
C ILE A 58 3.79 6.44 1.11
N TRP A 59 3.02 5.87 0.18
CA TRP A 59 2.17 6.66 -0.72
C TRP A 59 1.01 7.33 0.00
N ARG A 60 0.40 6.65 0.96
CA ARG A 60 -0.68 7.27 1.75
C ARG A 60 -0.15 8.46 2.53
N HIS A 61 1.04 8.36 3.12
CA HIS A 61 1.66 9.50 3.79
C HIS A 61 1.94 10.65 2.83
N ARG A 62 2.47 10.36 1.64
CA ARG A 62 2.73 11.38 0.63
C ARG A 62 1.45 12.10 0.21
N LEU A 63 0.41 11.34 -0.09
CA LEU A 63 -0.86 11.90 -0.57
C LEU A 63 -1.60 12.70 0.50
N ASN A 64 -1.40 12.38 1.78
CA ASN A 64 -1.99 13.10 2.91
C ASN A 64 -1.09 14.21 3.45
N ALA A 65 0.03 14.50 2.80
CA ALA A 65 1.01 15.47 3.26
C ALA A 65 1.51 15.19 4.70
N LEU A 66 1.57 13.92 5.07
CA LEU A 66 2.13 13.49 6.34
C LEU A 66 3.66 13.39 6.27
N PRO A 67 4.36 13.42 7.42
CA PRO A 67 5.81 13.22 7.41
C PRO A 67 6.21 11.93 6.71
N GLU A 68 7.41 11.92 6.12
CA GLU A 68 7.96 10.71 5.50
C GLU A 68 8.05 9.59 6.52
N THR A 69 7.77 8.35 6.08
CA THR A 69 7.75 7.19 6.99
C THR A 69 9.14 6.75 7.43
N GLY A 70 10.17 7.06 6.65
CA GLY A 70 11.53 6.57 6.91
C GLY A 70 11.74 5.10 6.58
N TYR A 71 10.76 4.41 6.02
CA TYR A 71 10.89 3.00 5.66
C TYR A 71 11.82 2.80 4.47
N ARG A 72 12.62 1.72 4.51
CA ARG A 72 13.27 1.19 3.31
C ARG A 72 12.26 0.36 2.52
N LEU A 73 12.40 0.32 1.20
CA LEU A 73 11.48 -0.42 0.34
C LEU A 73 11.51 -1.95 0.58
N ASP A 74 12.64 -2.47 1.06
CA ASP A 74 12.82 -3.89 1.35
C ASP A 74 12.63 -4.22 2.85
N GLN A 75 12.18 -3.26 3.64
CA GLN A 75 12.05 -3.44 5.08
C GLN A 75 10.93 -4.43 5.42
N ILE A 76 11.23 -5.37 6.31
CA ILE A 76 10.24 -6.31 6.83
C ILE A 76 9.76 -5.77 8.18
N LEU A 77 8.56 -5.18 8.20
CA LEU A 77 7.99 -4.60 9.42
C LEU A 77 7.45 -5.68 10.36
N PHE A 78 6.95 -6.78 9.81
CA PHE A 78 6.33 -7.87 10.54
C PHE A 78 7.07 -9.17 10.22
N ASP A 79 8.21 -9.36 10.89
CA ASP A 79 9.04 -10.55 10.71
C ASP A 79 8.46 -11.71 11.54
N SER A 80 8.18 -12.82 10.89
CA SER A 80 7.57 -14.01 11.53
C SER A 80 6.26 -13.70 12.26
N ASP A 81 5.53 -12.70 11.78
CA ASP A 81 4.28 -12.25 12.41
C ASP A 81 3.20 -12.02 11.36
N PHE A 82 2.73 -13.11 10.76
CA PHE A 82 1.65 -13.03 9.77
C PHE A 82 0.36 -12.44 10.35
N PRO A 83 -0.11 -12.81 11.56
CA PRO A 83 -1.31 -12.19 12.12
C PRO A 83 -1.19 -10.68 12.29
N GLY A 84 -0.04 -10.18 12.73
CA GLY A 84 0.22 -8.74 12.85
C GLY A 84 0.22 -8.06 11.49
N LEU A 85 0.84 -8.67 10.49
CA LEU A 85 0.84 -8.17 9.12
C LEU A 85 -0.57 -8.11 8.55
N GLU A 86 -1.37 -9.17 8.75
CA GLU A 86 -2.75 -9.21 8.28
C GLU A 86 -3.59 -8.09 8.90
N MET A 87 -3.45 -7.86 10.19
CA MET A 87 -4.16 -6.79 10.88
C MET A 87 -3.74 -5.42 10.33
N ALA A 88 -2.43 -5.19 10.17
CA ALA A 88 -1.91 -3.94 9.63
C ALA A 88 -2.36 -3.72 8.19
N ARG A 89 -2.45 -4.78 7.38
CA ARG A 89 -2.95 -4.71 6.01
C ARG A 89 -4.41 -4.27 5.99
N ARG A 90 -5.23 -4.85 6.83
CA ARG A 90 -6.66 -4.48 6.92
C ARG A 90 -6.84 -3.03 7.34
N GLU A 91 -6.07 -2.57 8.32
CA GLU A 91 -6.11 -1.18 8.76
C GLU A 91 -5.69 -0.23 7.66
N GLU A 92 -4.63 -0.57 6.94
CA GLU A 92 -4.14 0.27 5.83
C GLU A 92 -5.16 0.33 4.69
N ASP A 93 -5.76 -0.80 4.33
CA ASP A 93 -6.79 -0.85 3.29
C ASP A 93 -8.00 0.01 3.66
N LYS A 94 -8.42 -0.01 4.93
CA LYS A 94 -9.49 0.85 5.40
C LYS A 94 -9.12 2.32 5.30
N LYS A 95 -7.89 2.68 5.68
CA LYS A 95 -7.40 4.06 5.58
C LYS A 95 -7.36 4.52 4.11
N ILE A 96 -6.98 3.64 3.20
CA ILE A 96 -6.98 3.92 1.77
C ILE A 96 -8.41 4.18 1.27
N VAL A 97 -9.35 3.32 1.62
CA VAL A 97 -10.76 3.49 1.24
C VAL A 97 -11.31 4.80 1.78
N ASP A 98 -11.08 5.08 3.07
CA ASP A 98 -11.57 6.32 3.70
C ASP A 98 -10.96 7.56 3.06
N PHE A 99 -9.66 7.53 2.74
CA PHE A 99 -8.97 8.61 2.06
C PHE A 99 -9.58 8.86 0.67
N ILE A 100 -9.76 7.82 -0.13
CA ILE A 100 -10.33 7.94 -1.48
C ILE A 100 -11.76 8.46 -1.43
N MET A 101 -12.57 7.99 -0.48
CA MET A 101 -13.95 8.45 -0.31
C MET A 101 -14.03 9.94 0.02
N GLY A 102 -13.02 10.50 0.66
CA GLY A 102 -12.95 11.91 1.00
C GLY A 102 -12.45 12.82 -0.11
N LEU A 103 -11.99 12.28 -1.24
CA LEU A 103 -11.43 13.09 -2.31
C LEU A 103 -12.52 13.78 -3.14
N SER A 104 -12.25 15.04 -3.47
CA SER A 104 -13.05 15.82 -4.42
C SER A 104 -12.38 15.88 -5.78
N GLU A 105 -13.10 16.38 -6.80
CA GLU A 105 -12.53 16.67 -8.11
C GLU A 105 -11.33 17.60 -8.01
N THR A 106 -11.43 18.62 -7.17
CA THR A 106 -10.34 19.59 -6.96
C THR A 106 -9.12 18.91 -6.37
N ASP A 107 -9.31 17.99 -5.41
CA ASP A 107 -8.22 17.22 -4.82
C ASP A 107 -7.50 16.38 -5.87
N LEU A 108 -8.25 15.72 -6.76
CA LEU A 108 -7.65 14.89 -7.83
C LEU A 108 -6.79 15.71 -8.79
N ALA A 109 -7.15 16.96 -9.03
CA ALA A 109 -6.40 17.87 -9.89
C ALA A 109 -5.20 18.50 -9.17
N GLY A 110 -5.08 18.33 -7.85
CA GLY A 110 -3.97 18.84 -7.06
C GLY A 110 -2.66 18.14 -7.38
N ILE A 111 -1.57 18.64 -6.79
CA ILE A 111 -0.22 18.12 -6.99
C ILE A 111 0.30 17.54 -5.69
N VAL A 112 0.87 16.34 -5.76
CA VAL A 112 1.63 15.75 -4.66
C VAL A 112 3.12 15.93 -4.93
N SER A 113 3.85 16.37 -3.90
CA SER A 113 5.30 16.51 -3.95
C SER A 113 5.94 15.52 -2.99
N TYR A 114 6.99 14.86 -3.42
CA TYR A 114 7.65 13.85 -2.59
C TYR A 114 9.10 13.64 -3.02
N ARG A 115 9.88 12.98 -2.16
CA ARG A 115 11.23 12.52 -2.48
C ARG A 115 11.27 11.01 -2.45
N ARG A 116 11.91 10.41 -3.46
CA ARG A 116 12.07 8.96 -3.51
C ARG A 116 13.13 8.52 -2.50
N ALA A 117 12.95 7.32 -1.94
CA ALA A 117 13.96 6.73 -1.05
C ALA A 117 15.33 6.57 -1.73
N SER A 118 15.34 6.34 -3.04
CA SER A 118 16.56 6.11 -3.83
C SER A 118 17.22 7.38 -4.37
N THR A 119 16.51 8.52 -4.36
CA THR A 119 17.04 9.78 -4.89
C THR A 119 16.60 10.95 -4.01
N PRO A 120 17.47 11.96 -3.81
CA PRO A 120 17.09 13.14 -3.03
C PRO A 120 16.24 14.15 -3.80
N GLU A 121 16.02 13.94 -5.09
CA GLU A 121 15.28 14.89 -5.93
C GLU A 121 13.82 14.97 -5.54
N LEU A 122 13.30 16.20 -5.49
CA LEU A 122 11.87 16.45 -5.31
C LEU A 122 11.13 16.04 -6.58
N LYS A 123 10.14 15.16 -6.43
CA LYS A 123 9.24 14.76 -7.50
C LYS A 123 7.87 15.39 -7.29
N GLN A 124 7.20 15.69 -8.38
CA GLN A 124 5.84 16.23 -8.36
C GLN A 124 5.00 15.53 -9.42
N GLN A 125 3.76 15.24 -9.08
CA GLN A 125 2.80 14.72 -10.04
C GLN A 125 1.38 15.07 -9.64
N VAL A 126 0.47 15.06 -10.60
CA VAL A 126 -0.95 15.26 -10.33
C VAL A 126 -1.48 14.08 -9.49
N ILE A 127 -2.28 14.37 -8.47
CA ILE A 127 -2.73 13.35 -7.52
C ILE A 127 -3.42 12.18 -8.20
N TRP A 128 -4.30 12.43 -9.17
CA TRP A 128 -4.99 11.32 -9.83
C TRP A 128 -4.04 10.33 -10.54
N SER A 129 -2.86 10.78 -10.96
CA SER A 129 -1.87 9.91 -11.60
C SER A 129 -1.05 9.10 -10.62
N ALA A 130 -1.12 9.42 -9.33
CA ALA A 130 -0.42 8.71 -8.26
C ALA A 130 -1.29 7.65 -7.58
N LEU A 131 -2.60 7.66 -7.83
CA LEU A 131 -3.55 6.75 -7.17
C LEU A 131 -3.60 5.33 -7.77
#